data_a07a9b6ff35eb8152ef2a24f2a03f6c8
#
_entry.id   a07a9b6ff35eb8152ef2a24f2a03f6c8
#
_cell.length_a   1.000
_cell.length_b   1.000
_cell.length_c   1.000
_cell.angle_alpha   90.00
_cell.angle_beta   90.00
_cell.angle_gamma   90.00
#
_symmetry.space_group_name_H-M   'P 1'
#
loop_
_entity.id
_entity.type
_entity.pdbx_description
1 polymer ?
#
loop_
_entity_poly.entity_id
_entity_poly.type
_entity_poly.pdbx_seq_one_letter_code
_entity_poly.pdbx_strand_id
1 'polypeptide(L)'
;MAALRLGDKAPNFTAQTTEGEIDFHNWLGDQWGILFSHPADYTPVCTTELGTVAKYTDEFNKRNVKVAALSVDGVASHHGWIKDINETQNTTVNFPIIGDEDRKVSELYDMIHPNADSQLTVRSVFVIGPDKKIKLTITYPASTGRNFDELLRVIDSLQLTAYHKVATPANWNSGDDCVIVPSVSNEQIPELFPKGHKEIKPYLRMTPQPN
;
A
#
# COMPACT_ATOMS: atom_id res chain seq x y z
N MET A 1 -3.84 17.25 13.33
CA MET A 1 -4.31 15.95 13.91
C MET A 1 -3.08 15.10 14.25
N ALA A 2 -3.21 14.09 15.12
CA ALA A 2 -2.08 13.17 15.34
C ALA A 2 -1.92 12.26 14.10
N ALA A 3 -0.67 11.95 13.72
CA ALA A 3 -0.38 11.04 12.62
C ALA A 3 -1.04 9.66 12.83
N LEU A 4 -1.56 9.07 11.77
CA LEU A 4 -2.14 7.73 11.79
C LEU A 4 -1.08 6.67 12.12
N ARG A 5 -1.44 5.74 13.00
CA ARG A 5 -0.55 4.68 13.47
C ARG A 5 -1.02 3.31 13.00
N LEU A 6 -0.11 2.33 13.07
CA LEU A 6 -0.47 0.94 12.78
C LEU A 6 -1.58 0.46 13.71
N GLY A 7 -2.62 -0.14 13.13
CA GLY A 7 -3.79 -0.62 13.85
C GLY A 7 -4.91 0.42 13.99
N ASP A 8 -4.66 1.70 13.75
CA ASP A 8 -5.72 2.72 13.71
C ASP A 8 -6.70 2.42 12.57
N LYS A 9 -7.95 2.78 12.77
CA LYS A 9 -8.94 2.74 11.69
C LYS A 9 -8.58 3.82 10.66
N ALA A 10 -8.40 3.43 9.42
CA ALA A 10 -8.22 4.35 8.30
C ALA A 10 -9.46 5.26 8.21
N PRO A 11 -9.31 6.60 8.25
CA PRO A 11 -10.43 7.50 8.13
C PRO A 11 -11.22 7.27 6.83
N ASN A 12 -12.55 7.26 6.91
CA ASN A 12 -13.38 7.29 5.72
C ASN A 12 -13.50 8.71 5.18
N PHE A 13 -13.66 8.84 3.89
CA PHE A 13 -13.90 10.11 3.22
C PHE A 13 -14.69 9.91 1.92
N THR A 14 -15.32 10.96 1.44
CA THR A 14 -15.87 11.04 0.09
C THR A 14 -15.05 12.04 -0.71
N ALA A 15 -14.63 11.66 -1.92
CA ALA A 15 -13.82 12.51 -2.78
C ALA A 15 -14.12 12.28 -4.27
N GLN A 16 -13.90 13.34 -5.07
CA GLN A 16 -13.93 13.26 -6.53
C GLN A 16 -12.63 12.63 -7.04
N THR A 17 -12.74 11.74 -8.00
CA THR A 17 -11.61 11.07 -8.63
C THR A 17 -11.75 11.09 -10.15
N THR A 18 -10.69 10.64 -10.82
CA THR A 18 -10.71 10.44 -12.28
C THR A 18 -11.72 9.37 -12.75
N GLU A 19 -12.25 8.57 -11.84
CA GLU A 19 -13.25 7.53 -12.11
C GLU A 19 -14.63 7.87 -11.51
N GLY A 20 -14.84 9.12 -11.11
CA GLY A 20 -16.04 9.59 -10.44
C GLY A 20 -15.88 9.72 -8.93
N GLU A 21 -16.99 10.00 -8.24
CA GLU A 21 -17.01 10.14 -6.78
C GLU A 21 -16.88 8.77 -6.09
N ILE A 22 -16.04 8.70 -5.08
CA ILE A 22 -15.93 7.51 -4.23
C ILE A 22 -16.22 7.86 -2.77
N ASP A 23 -16.94 6.99 -2.04
CA ASP A 23 -16.84 6.81 -0.60
C ASP A 23 -15.76 5.75 -0.37
N PHE A 24 -14.67 6.12 0.28
CA PHE A 24 -13.44 5.31 0.30
C PHE A 24 -13.65 3.92 0.91
N HIS A 25 -14.37 3.81 2.03
CA HIS A 25 -14.61 2.51 2.66
C HIS A 25 -15.53 1.61 1.83
N ASN A 26 -16.57 2.19 1.20
CA ASN A 26 -17.46 1.45 0.31
C ASN A 26 -16.73 1.04 -0.97
N TRP A 27 -15.93 1.96 -1.55
CA TRP A 27 -15.10 1.66 -2.71
C TRP A 27 -14.11 0.54 -2.41
N LEU A 28 -13.45 0.55 -1.25
CA LEU A 28 -12.49 -0.48 -0.85
C LEU A 28 -13.18 -1.85 -0.68
N GLY A 29 -14.43 -1.89 -0.16
CA GLY A 29 -15.14 -3.14 0.11
C GLY A 29 -14.36 -4.03 1.08
N ASP A 30 -14.31 -5.34 0.82
CA ASP A 30 -13.58 -6.32 1.63
C ASP A 30 -12.16 -6.61 1.08
N GLN A 31 -11.65 -5.73 0.24
CA GLN A 31 -10.30 -5.86 -0.33
C GLN A 31 -9.26 -5.13 0.53
N TRP A 32 -8.01 -5.50 0.32
CA TRP A 32 -6.88 -4.70 0.75
C TRP A 32 -6.82 -3.42 -0.08
N GLY A 33 -6.27 -2.35 0.49
CA GLY A 33 -6.12 -1.08 -0.20
C GLY A 33 -4.75 -0.48 -0.04
N ILE A 34 -4.33 0.24 -1.09
CA ILE A 34 -3.23 1.18 -1.06
C ILE A 34 -3.78 2.56 -1.36
N LEU A 35 -3.61 3.48 -0.44
CA LEU A 35 -3.80 4.91 -0.67
C LEU A 35 -2.42 5.56 -0.66
N PHE A 36 -2.03 6.20 -1.75
CA PHE A 36 -0.73 6.87 -1.84
C PHE A 36 -0.84 8.28 -2.39
N SER A 37 -0.03 9.20 -1.86
CA SER A 37 0.04 10.56 -2.37
C SER A 37 1.26 10.78 -3.26
N HIS A 38 1.16 11.76 -4.15
CA HIS A 38 2.27 12.29 -4.96
C HIS A 38 2.26 13.83 -4.87
N PRO A 39 3.43 14.48 -4.92
CA PRO A 39 3.53 15.93 -4.71
C PRO A 39 2.70 16.78 -5.67
N ALA A 40 2.83 16.57 -6.98
CA ALA A 40 2.09 17.33 -7.98
C ALA A 40 2.03 16.60 -9.32
N ASP A 41 1.00 16.91 -10.10
CA ASP A 41 0.86 16.51 -11.50
C ASP A 41 1.96 17.15 -12.37
N TYR A 42 2.17 16.60 -13.56
CA TYR A 42 3.14 17.09 -14.55
C TYR A 42 4.58 17.20 -14.01
N THR A 43 4.96 16.33 -13.08
CA THR A 43 6.32 16.26 -12.53
C THR A 43 7.01 14.96 -12.91
N PRO A 44 8.35 14.95 -13.09
CA PRO A 44 9.05 13.79 -13.67
C PRO A 44 8.91 12.52 -12.81
N VAL A 45 9.20 12.62 -11.52
CA VAL A 45 9.17 11.44 -10.61
C VAL A 45 7.76 10.90 -10.46
N CYS A 46 6.76 11.78 -10.30
CA CYS A 46 5.36 11.35 -10.16
C CYS A 46 4.86 10.64 -11.43
N THR A 47 5.26 11.12 -12.62
CA THR A 47 4.94 10.47 -13.90
C THR A 47 5.47 9.04 -13.95
N THR A 48 6.72 8.82 -13.53
CA THR A 48 7.31 7.47 -13.49
C THR A 48 6.62 6.57 -12.46
N GLU A 49 6.23 7.11 -11.31
CA GLU A 49 5.55 6.36 -10.27
C GLU A 49 4.15 5.89 -10.71
N LEU A 50 3.31 6.80 -11.21
CA LEU A 50 1.96 6.44 -11.62
C LEU A 50 1.97 5.50 -12.84
N GLY A 51 2.91 5.68 -13.74
CA GLY A 51 3.15 4.75 -14.84
C GLY A 51 3.55 3.35 -14.37
N THR A 52 4.39 3.25 -13.34
CA THR A 52 4.77 1.97 -12.72
C THR A 52 3.57 1.31 -12.05
N VAL A 53 2.79 2.05 -11.28
CA VAL A 53 1.56 1.53 -10.64
C VAL A 53 0.59 0.98 -11.70
N ALA A 54 0.40 1.69 -12.80
CA ALA A 54 -0.46 1.24 -13.89
C ALA A 54 0.02 -0.08 -14.51
N LYS A 55 1.33 -0.26 -14.67
CA LYS A 55 1.91 -1.53 -15.14
C LYS A 55 1.75 -2.67 -14.15
N TYR A 56 1.64 -2.36 -12.86
CA TYR A 56 1.52 -3.36 -11.78
C TYR A 56 0.08 -3.69 -11.40
N THR A 57 -0.91 -3.16 -12.13
CA THR A 57 -2.33 -3.39 -11.83
C THR A 57 -2.69 -4.86 -11.72
N ASP A 58 -2.20 -5.70 -12.63
CA ASP A 58 -2.45 -7.15 -12.58
C ASP A 58 -1.83 -7.79 -11.34
N GLU A 59 -0.68 -7.31 -10.89
CA GLU A 59 -0.03 -7.80 -9.67
C GLU A 59 -0.82 -7.39 -8.41
N PHE A 60 -1.39 -6.18 -8.38
CA PHE A 60 -2.29 -5.77 -7.31
C PHE A 60 -3.61 -6.56 -7.33
N ASN A 61 -4.19 -6.75 -8.50
CA ASN A 61 -5.42 -7.51 -8.67
C ASN A 61 -5.27 -8.98 -8.22
N LYS A 62 -4.18 -9.65 -8.56
CA LYS A 62 -3.87 -11.02 -8.11
C LYS A 62 -3.84 -11.13 -6.58
N ARG A 63 -3.49 -10.06 -5.88
CA ARG A 63 -3.41 -9.96 -4.42
C ARG A 63 -4.68 -9.42 -3.78
N ASN A 64 -5.74 -9.23 -4.56
CA ASN A 64 -7.00 -8.61 -4.11
C ASN A 64 -6.77 -7.24 -3.45
N VAL A 65 -5.97 -6.38 -4.10
CA VAL A 65 -5.60 -5.04 -3.63
C VAL A 65 -6.14 -3.99 -4.58
N LYS A 66 -6.88 -3.03 -4.05
CA LYS A 66 -7.25 -1.79 -4.74
C LYS A 66 -6.23 -0.70 -4.49
N VAL A 67 -5.97 0.11 -5.50
CA VAL A 67 -5.01 1.20 -5.42
C VAL A 67 -5.68 2.52 -5.78
N ALA A 68 -5.45 3.56 -4.98
CA ALA A 68 -5.86 4.93 -5.28
C ALA A 68 -4.70 5.88 -5.05
N ALA A 69 -4.49 6.80 -5.99
CA ALA A 69 -3.53 7.89 -5.86
C ALA A 69 -4.23 9.16 -5.38
N LEU A 70 -3.46 10.12 -4.86
CA LEU A 70 -3.94 11.42 -4.41
C LEU A 70 -2.88 12.50 -4.60
N SER A 71 -3.30 13.68 -5.02
CA SER A 71 -2.54 14.92 -4.84
C SER A 71 -3.49 16.10 -4.57
N VAL A 72 -2.93 17.24 -4.26
CA VAL A 72 -3.68 18.50 -4.08
C VAL A 72 -4.07 19.14 -5.41
N ASP A 73 -3.74 18.54 -6.54
CA ASP A 73 -4.23 18.96 -7.85
C ASP A 73 -5.70 18.52 -8.05
N GLY A 74 -6.41 19.20 -8.94
CA GLY A 74 -7.80 18.88 -9.23
C GLY A 74 -7.96 17.77 -10.26
N VAL A 75 -9.13 17.13 -10.27
CA VAL A 75 -9.45 16.02 -11.19
C VAL A 75 -9.26 16.40 -12.67
N ALA A 76 -9.55 17.64 -13.06
CA ALA A 76 -9.32 18.11 -14.43
C ALA A 76 -7.83 18.08 -14.82
N SER A 77 -6.94 18.43 -13.88
CA SER A 77 -5.49 18.33 -14.06
C SER A 77 -5.09 16.86 -14.25
N HIS A 78 -5.57 15.96 -13.37
CA HIS A 78 -5.29 14.54 -13.48
C HIS A 78 -5.68 13.95 -14.84
N HIS A 79 -6.88 14.28 -15.34
CA HIS A 79 -7.30 13.81 -16.66
C HIS A 79 -6.40 14.29 -17.82
N GLY A 80 -5.89 15.52 -17.73
CA GLY A 80 -4.90 16.02 -18.68
C GLY A 80 -3.59 15.26 -18.59
N TRP A 81 -3.07 15.11 -17.37
CA TRP A 81 -1.78 14.47 -17.10
C TRP A 81 -1.75 12.96 -17.38
N ILE A 82 -2.86 12.24 -17.18
CA ILE A 82 -2.97 10.82 -17.52
C ILE A 82 -2.56 10.54 -18.98
N LYS A 83 -2.83 11.46 -19.90
CA LYS A 83 -2.45 11.30 -21.31
C LYS A 83 -0.92 11.25 -21.43
N ASP A 84 -0.22 12.16 -20.75
CA ASP A 84 1.24 12.23 -20.75
C ASP A 84 1.85 11.00 -20.07
N ILE A 85 1.26 10.52 -18.95
CA ILE A 85 1.69 9.30 -18.29
C ILE A 85 1.55 8.11 -19.25
N ASN A 86 0.40 7.95 -19.88
CA ASN A 86 0.14 6.84 -20.78
C ASN A 86 1.11 6.83 -21.97
N GLU A 87 1.36 7.98 -22.56
CA GLU A 87 2.31 8.14 -23.68
C GLU A 87 3.74 7.86 -23.23
N THR A 88 4.22 8.58 -22.21
CA THR A 88 5.64 8.53 -21.80
C THR A 88 6.04 7.24 -21.12
N GLN A 89 5.11 6.59 -20.42
CA GLN A 89 5.35 5.34 -19.70
C GLN A 89 4.89 4.10 -20.46
N ASN A 90 4.31 4.27 -21.66
CA ASN A 90 3.76 3.17 -22.46
C ASN A 90 2.84 2.25 -21.66
N THR A 91 1.80 2.82 -21.09
CA THR A 91 0.82 2.14 -20.22
C THR A 91 -0.54 2.81 -20.33
N THR A 92 -1.52 2.33 -19.60
CA THR A 92 -2.82 2.98 -19.41
C THR A 92 -3.10 3.06 -17.91
N VAL A 93 -3.22 4.27 -17.38
CA VAL A 93 -3.65 4.49 -15.99
C VAL A 93 -5.07 3.94 -15.83
N ASN A 94 -5.26 3.06 -14.87
CA ASN A 94 -6.46 2.25 -14.67
C ASN A 94 -6.82 2.12 -13.18
N PHE A 95 -6.55 3.16 -12.43
CA PHE A 95 -6.90 3.31 -11.01
C PHE A 95 -7.30 4.77 -10.75
N PRO A 96 -8.17 5.03 -9.75
CA PRO A 96 -8.61 6.38 -9.45
C PRO A 96 -7.49 7.26 -8.92
N ILE A 97 -7.44 8.51 -9.39
CA ILE A 97 -6.60 9.57 -8.83
C ILE A 97 -7.55 10.58 -8.20
N ILE A 98 -7.40 10.77 -6.90
CA ILE A 98 -8.21 11.68 -6.07
C ILE A 98 -7.71 13.10 -6.24
N GLY A 99 -8.60 14.01 -6.63
CA GLY A 99 -8.36 15.44 -6.61
C GLY A 99 -8.68 16.01 -5.23
N ASP A 100 -7.66 16.49 -4.51
CA ASP A 100 -7.79 16.98 -3.13
C ASP A 100 -7.42 18.47 -3.03
N GLU A 101 -8.01 19.32 -3.89
CA GLU A 101 -7.73 20.76 -3.97
C GLU A 101 -8.00 21.48 -2.64
N ASP A 102 -8.98 21.00 -1.87
CA ASP A 102 -9.31 21.55 -0.55
C ASP A 102 -8.50 20.92 0.60
N ARG A 103 -7.57 20.00 0.30
CA ARG A 103 -6.65 19.32 1.22
C ARG A 103 -7.31 18.51 2.34
N LYS A 104 -8.58 18.21 2.23
CA LYS A 104 -9.30 17.48 3.27
C LYS A 104 -8.77 16.07 3.50
N VAL A 105 -8.51 15.34 2.43
CA VAL A 105 -8.01 13.96 2.54
C VAL A 105 -6.54 13.95 2.91
N SER A 106 -5.72 14.80 2.28
CA SER A 106 -4.29 14.90 2.58
C SER A 106 -4.01 15.33 4.01
N GLU A 107 -4.81 16.25 4.58
CA GLU A 107 -4.71 16.63 6.00
C GLU A 107 -5.22 15.52 6.92
N LEU A 108 -6.30 14.82 6.54
CA LEU A 108 -6.88 13.73 7.30
C LEU A 108 -5.90 12.56 7.47
N TYR A 109 -5.07 12.31 6.44
CA TYR A 109 -4.05 11.26 6.40
C TYR A 109 -2.63 11.75 6.72
N ASP A 110 -2.48 13.02 7.15
CA ASP A 110 -1.17 13.62 7.47
C ASP A 110 -0.16 13.47 6.31
N MET A 111 -0.61 13.76 5.09
CA MET A 111 0.20 13.64 3.87
C MET A 111 0.93 14.95 3.51
N ILE A 112 0.64 16.06 4.19
CA ILE A 112 1.33 17.34 4.03
C ILE A 112 2.25 17.52 5.23
N HIS A 113 3.54 17.61 4.96
CA HIS A 113 4.58 17.77 5.97
C HIS A 113 5.16 19.19 5.89
N PRO A 114 4.76 20.14 6.76
CA PRO A 114 5.09 21.56 6.60
C PRO A 114 6.58 21.88 6.55
N ASN A 115 7.43 21.04 7.15
CA ASN A 115 8.89 21.21 7.12
C ASN A 115 9.53 20.65 5.83
N ALA A 116 8.81 19.84 5.05
CA ALA A 116 9.23 19.38 3.73
C ALA A 116 8.65 20.28 2.62
N ASP A 117 7.33 20.47 2.65
CA ASP A 117 6.57 21.41 1.81
C ASP A 117 5.25 21.71 2.52
N SER A 118 4.89 22.99 2.61
CA SER A 118 3.65 23.41 3.28
C SER A 118 2.43 23.40 2.35
N GLN A 119 2.61 23.17 1.05
CA GLN A 119 1.56 23.27 0.05
C GLN A 119 1.25 21.94 -0.62
N LEU A 120 2.25 21.07 -0.77
CA LEU A 120 2.15 19.83 -1.51
C LEU A 120 2.22 18.62 -0.58
N THR A 121 1.62 17.51 -1.02
CA THR A 121 1.78 16.24 -0.31
C THR A 121 3.18 15.67 -0.52
N VAL A 122 3.71 14.99 0.49
CA VAL A 122 4.89 14.13 0.36
C VAL A 122 4.47 12.80 -0.30
N ARG A 123 5.42 11.88 -0.52
CA ARG A 123 5.12 10.56 -1.09
C ARG A 123 4.74 9.57 0.01
N SER A 124 3.57 9.74 0.59
CA SER A 124 3.03 8.81 1.59
C SER A 124 2.40 7.59 0.94
N VAL A 125 2.46 6.46 1.62
CA VAL A 125 1.75 5.21 1.30
C VAL A 125 1.08 4.70 2.57
N PHE A 126 -0.19 4.36 2.47
CA PHE A 126 -0.95 3.66 3.50
C PHE A 126 -1.44 2.35 2.94
N VAL A 127 -1.02 1.22 3.54
CA VAL A 127 -1.61 -0.09 3.26
C VAL A 127 -2.71 -0.33 4.29
N ILE A 128 -3.90 -0.63 3.80
CA ILE A 128 -5.13 -0.75 4.59
C ILE A 128 -5.67 -2.17 4.40
N GLY A 129 -5.93 -2.86 5.51
CA GLY A 129 -6.52 -4.19 5.46
C GLY A 129 -8.03 -4.19 5.22
N PRO A 130 -8.64 -5.37 4.96
CA PRO A 130 -10.09 -5.52 4.81
C PRO A 130 -10.89 -5.03 6.03
N ASP A 131 -10.28 -5.08 7.21
CA ASP A 131 -10.80 -4.56 8.48
C ASP A 131 -10.77 -3.03 8.59
N LYS A 132 -10.38 -2.34 7.50
CA LYS A 132 -10.22 -0.88 7.43
C LYS A 132 -9.17 -0.33 8.39
N LYS A 133 -8.18 -1.12 8.79
CA LYS A 133 -7.10 -0.67 9.66
C LYS A 133 -5.81 -0.47 8.88
N ILE A 134 -5.04 0.52 9.31
CA ILE A 134 -3.70 0.77 8.80
C ILE A 134 -2.79 -0.40 9.16
N LYS A 135 -2.20 -1.03 8.16
CA LYS A 135 -1.28 -2.18 8.31
C LYS A 135 0.17 -1.79 8.10
N LEU A 136 0.41 -0.75 7.30
CA LEU A 136 1.75 -0.24 7.02
C LEU A 136 1.66 1.21 6.57
N THR A 137 2.67 2.00 6.90
CA THR A 137 2.89 3.35 6.37
C THR A 137 4.32 3.48 5.90
N ILE A 138 4.51 4.12 4.74
CA ILE A 138 5.84 4.47 4.20
C ILE A 138 5.77 5.92 3.74
N THR A 139 6.80 6.71 4.03
CA THR A 139 6.88 8.09 3.59
C THR A 139 8.25 8.36 2.97
N TYR A 140 8.22 8.95 1.77
CA TYR A 140 9.39 9.36 1.01
C TYR A 140 9.36 10.87 0.77
N PRO A 141 10.52 11.54 0.71
CA PRO A 141 10.59 12.93 0.27
C PRO A 141 10.26 13.07 -1.21
N ALA A 142 9.90 14.27 -1.64
CA ALA A 142 9.52 14.54 -3.02
C ALA A 142 10.61 14.17 -4.05
N SER A 143 11.89 14.22 -3.65
CA SER A 143 13.05 13.91 -4.52
C SER A 143 13.27 12.42 -4.79
N THR A 144 12.62 11.53 -4.03
CA THR A 144 12.91 10.08 -4.07
C THR A 144 11.68 9.31 -4.50
N GLY A 145 11.73 8.70 -5.70
CA GLY A 145 10.69 7.78 -6.18
C GLY A 145 10.64 6.50 -5.35
N ARG A 146 9.42 5.98 -5.18
CA ARG A 146 9.17 4.76 -4.38
C ARG A 146 9.58 3.50 -5.12
N ASN A 147 9.90 2.46 -4.37
CA ASN A 147 10.10 1.11 -4.89
C ASN A 147 8.78 0.34 -4.80
N PHE A 148 8.11 0.12 -5.93
CA PHE A 148 6.82 -0.58 -5.97
C PHE A 148 6.97 -2.11 -5.85
N ASP A 149 8.14 -2.70 -6.14
CA ASP A 149 8.42 -4.10 -5.82
C ASP A 149 8.40 -4.35 -4.32
N GLU A 150 8.91 -3.38 -3.52
CA GLU A 150 8.81 -3.44 -2.06
C GLU A 150 7.35 -3.34 -1.59
N LEU A 151 6.49 -2.59 -2.27
CA LEU A 151 5.06 -2.56 -1.94
C LEU A 151 4.39 -3.91 -2.20
N LEU A 152 4.71 -4.58 -3.30
CA LEU A 152 4.22 -5.93 -3.59
C LEU A 152 4.75 -6.94 -2.56
N ARG A 153 6.06 -6.88 -2.27
CA ARG A 153 6.70 -7.75 -1.26
C ARG A 153 6.06 -7.61 0.11
N VAL A 154 5.85 -6.40 0.57
CA VAL A 154 5.28 -6.16 1.91
C VAL A 154 3.80 -6.52 1.98
N ILE A 155 3.04 -6.36 0.89
CA ILE A 155 1.66 -6.84 0.80
C ILE A 155 1.61 -8.36 0.93
N ASP A 156 2.47 -9.09 0.21
CA ASP A 156 2.57 -10.54 0.33
C ASP A 156 2.86 -10.95 1.78
N SER A 157 3.79 -10.27 2.43
CA SER A 157 4.09 -10.48 3.84
C SER A 157 2.92 -10.21 4.77
N LEU A 158 2.23 -9.06 4.59
CA LEU A 158 1.09 -8.67 5.42
C LEU A 158 -0.10 -9.64 5.27
N GLN A 159 -0.36 -10.09 4.05
CA GLN A 159 -1.43 -11.06 3.79
C GLN A 159 -1.07 -12.42 4.39
N LEU A 160 0.15 -12.91 4.17
CA LEU A 160 0.60 -14.18 4.74
C LEU A 160 0.46 -14.18 6.27
N THR A 161 0.93 -13.14 6.93
CA THR A 161 0.91 -13.05 8.40
C THR A 161 -0.49 -12.76 8.96
N ALA A 162 -1.42 -12.24 8.16
CA ALA A 162 -2.81 -12.05 8.56
C ALA A 162 -3.60 -13.36 8.59
N TYR A 163 -3.25 -14.33 7.74
CA TYR A 163 -4.01 -15.56 7.56
C TYR A 163 -3.32 -16.80 8.14
N HIS A 164 -2.02 -16.72 8.41
CA HIS A 164 -1.22 -17.82 8.94
C HIS A 164 -0.50 -17.43 10.24
N LYS A 165 -0.18 -18.42 11.07
CA LYS A 165 0.52 -18.25 12.35
C LYS A 165 2.04 -18.14 12.15
N VAL A 166 2.47 -17.30 11.22
CA VAL A 166 3.86 -17.05 10.88
C VAL A 166 4.19 -15.57 10.92
N ALA A 167 5.48 -15.28 10.98
CA ALA A 167 6.06 -13.97 10.72
C ALA A 167 7.09 -14.10 9.60
N THR A 168 7.31 -13.04 8.83
CA THR A 168 8.32 -13.01 7.77
C THR A 168 9.65 -12.47 8.33
N PRO A 169 10.77 -13.18 8.13
CA PRO A 169 12.07 -12.69 8.58
C PRO A 169 12.55 -11.50 7.75
N ALA A 170 13.67 -10.91 8.17
CA ALA A 170 14.32 -9.82 7.42
C ALA A 170 14.60 -10.24 5.97
N ASN A 171 14.35 -9.33 5.03
CA ASN A 171 14.54 -9.51 3.57
C ASN A 171 13.73 -10.66 2.95
N TRP A 172 12.71 -11.15 3.63
CA TRP A 172 11.85 -12.21 3.12
C TRP A 172 11.19 -11.82 1.78
N ASN A 173 11.14 -12.75 0.86
CA ASN A 173 10.35 -12.67 -0.37
C ASN A 173 9.35 -13.82 -0.41
N SER A 174 8.28 -13.66 -1.20
CA SER A 174 7.29 -14.73 -1.38
C SER A 174 7.95 -16.01 -1.87
N GLY A 175 7.73 -17.11 -1.14
CA GLY A 175 8.37 -18.40 -1.37
C GLY A 175 9.47 -18.77 -0.37
N ASP A 176 10.02 -17.78 0.35
CA ASP A 176 11.05 -18.02 1.37
C ASP A 176 10.45 -18.62 2.65
N ASP A 177 11.29 -19.25 3.45
CA ASP A 177 10.93 -19.77 4.75
C ASP A 177 10.44 -18.66 5.70
N CYS A 178 9.48 -19.01 6.54
CA CYS A 178 8.86 -18.14 7.52
C CYS A 178 9.24 -18.53 8.94
N VAL A 179 9.07 -17.61 9.88
CA VAL A 179 9.21 -17.85 11.32
C VAL A 179 7.86 -18.24 11.90
N ILE A 180 7.80 -19.38 12.62
CA ILE A 180 6.61 -19.76 13.40
C ILE A 180 6.49 -18.79 14.59
N VAL A 181 5.32 -18.15 14.75
CA VAL A 181 5.13 -17.20 15.85
C VAL A 181 5.23 -17.89 17.22
N PRO A 182 5.74 -17.20 18.25
CA PRO A 182 5.94 -17.79 19.59
C PRO A 182 4.68 -18.34 20.25
N SER A 183 3.50 -17.84 19.86
CA SER A 183 2.21 -18.29 20.40
C SER A 183 1.79 -19.70 19.96
N VAL A 184 2.46 -20.28 18.96
CA VAL A 184 2.22 -21.67 18.52
C VAL A 184 3.04 -22.60 19.40
N SER A 185 2.39 -23.54 20.10
CA SER A 185 3.08 -24.57 20.89
C SER A 185 3.69 -25.65 19.98
N ASN A 186 4.66 -26.41 20.49
CA ASN A 186 5.29 -27.47 19.72
C ASN A 186 4.31 -28.58 19.31
N GLU A 187 3.28 -28.82 20.12
CA GLU A 187 2.22 -29.80 19.84
C GLU A 187 1.33 -29.40 18.66
N GLN A 188 1.17 -28.09 18.43
CA GLN A 188 0.36 -27.55 17.33
C GLN A 188 1.10 -27.51 15.98
N ILE A 189 2.44 -27.54 16.00
CA ILE A 189 3.24 -27.38 14.79
C ILE A 189 2.92 -28.43 13.72
N PRO A 190 2.80 -29.77 14.01
CA PRO A 190 2.55 -30.75 12.97
C PRO A 190 1.22 -30.55 12.23
N GLU A 191 0.22 -30.02 12.92
CA GLU A 191 -1.10 -29.70 12.35
C GLU A 191 -1.05 -28.43 11.50
N LEU A 192 -0.46 -27.37 12.04
CA LEU A 192 -0.45 -26.05 11.38
C LEU A 192 0.57 -25.98 10.25
N PHE A 193 1.66 -26.73 10.33
CA PHE A 193 2.77 -26.70 9.38
C PHE A 193 3.13 -28.11 8.88
N PRO A 194 2.26 -28.75 8.07
CA PRO A 194 2.46 -30.13 7.62
C PRO A 194 3.68 -30.30 6.69
N LYS A 195 4.21 -29.17 6.13
CA LYS A 195 5.48 -29.19 5.36
C LYS A 195 6.72 -29.35 6.25
N GLY A 196 6.52 -29.39 7.59
CA GLY A 196 7.59 -29.48 8.57
C GLY A 196 8.14 -28.14 9.05
N HIS A 197 9.07 -28.23 9.98
CA HIS A 197 9.77 -27.08 10.53
C HIS A 197 11.21 -27.45 10.93
N LYS A 198 12.01 -26.41 11.13
CA LYS A 198 13.38 -26.52 11.67
C LYS A 198 13.49 -25.63 12.90
N GLU A 199 13.76 -26.23 14.05
CA GLU A 199 14.10 -25.47 15.25
C GLU A 199 15.60 -25.12 15.23
N ILE A 200 15.90 -23.80 15.13
CA ILE A 200 17.26 -23.28 15.23
C ILE A 200 17.55 -22.94 16.71
N LYS A 201 16.55 -22.38 17.36
CA LYS A 201 16.49 -22.13 18.81
C LYS A 201 15.02 -22.27 19.26
N PRO A 202 14.74 -22.46 20.56
CA PRO A 202 13.37 -22.54 21.04
C PRO A 202 12.47 -21.36 20.65
N TYR A 203 13.05 -20.19 20.46
CA TYR A 203 12.38 -18.96 20.02
C TYR A 203 12.49 -18.70 18.50
N LEU A 204 13.27 -19.49 17.75
CA LEU A 204 13.51 -19.32 16.32
C LEU A 204 13.26 -20.64 15.60
N ARG A 205 12.02 -20.81 15.20
CA ARG A 205 11.54 -22.00 14.48
C ARG A 205 11.12 -21.60 13.09
N MET A 206 11.75 -22.16 12.08
CA MET A 206 11.52 -21.87 10.67
C MET A 206 10.61 -22.92 10.05
N THR A 207 9.76 -22.52 9.12
CA THR A 207 8.89 -23.42 8.33
C THR A 207 8.85 -22.95 6.90
N PRO A 208 8.72 -23.84 5.90
CA PRO A 208 8.40 -23.43 4.54
C PRO A 208 7.12 -22.57 4.54
N GLN A 209 7.07 -21.60 3.61
CA GLN A 209 5.90 -20.75 3.49
C GLN A 209 4.61 -21.60 3.45
N PRO A 210 3.60 -21.31 4.31
CA PRO A 210 2.27 -21.90 4.19
C PRO A 210 1.63 -21.54 2.84
N ASN A 211 0.74 -22.41 2.36
CA ASN A 211 -0.02 -22.17 1.12
C ASN A 211 -1.24 -21.30 1.41
#